data_f5918bc60335372c34495bf3e58331b5
#
_entry.id   f5918bc60335372c34495bf3e58331b5
#
_cell.length_a   1.000
_cell.length_b   1.000
_cell.length_c   1.000
_cell.angle_alpha   90.00
_cell.angle_beta   90.00
_cell.angle_gamma   90.00
#
_symmetry.space_group_name_H-M   'P 1'
#
loop_
_entity.id
_entity.type
_entity.pdbx_description
1 polymer ?
#
loop_
_entity_poly.entity_id
_entity_poly.type
_entity_poly.pdbx_seq_one_letter_code
_entity_poly.pdbx_strand_id
1 'polypeptide(L)'
;MSNKKRLFGTFGVRRTANDVLTPEFATRLAACYGTQIKGTVAIGGDTRTTSPMLMQAVTAGLLSSGCDVVDLGILPTPGVQYAIRKYYDGGVMITASHNPPEYNGIKFLDSDGIGIADDMELEIERLYFDDEPDRVEFSEIGEIYHNDKIIDEYIDEAVSKVDVQAIKDSNLKVVVDCGSGAGCYTAPYFETYSLRLDNGTKGNRRDRETTDRKSVV
;
A
#
# COMPACT_ATOMS: atom_id res chain seq x y z
N MET A 1 -28.22 9.18 16.97
CA MET A 1 -26.83 9.46 17.38
C MET A 1 -26.08 10.02 16.18
N SER A 2 -25.18 10.97 16.36
CA SER A 2 -24.49 11.65 15.24
C SER A 2 -23.64 10.65 14.44
N ASN A 3 -23.94 10.45 13.18
CA ASN A 3 -23.23 9.57 12.23
C ASN A 3 -21.90 10.20 11.76
N LYS A 4 -21.22 10.97 12.62
CA LYS A 4 -19.99 11.68 12.28
C LYS A 4 -18.79 10.77 12.57
N LYS A 5 -18.01 10.45 11.54
CA LYS A 5 -16.73 9.73 11.66
C LYS A 5 -15.79 10.45 12.62
N ARG A 6 -15.10 9.68 13.47
CA ARG A 6 -14.15 10.15 14.50
C ARG A 6 -12.70 10.00 14.08
N LEU A 7 -12.39 8.95 13.33
CA LEU A 7 -11.02 8.58 12.88
C LEU A 7 -10.81 8.86 11.41
N PHE A 8 -11.73 8.38 10.57
CA PHE A 8 -11.58 8.41 9.12
C PHE A 8 -11.75 9.83 8.56
N GLY A 9 -10.80 10.20 7.68
CA GLY A 9 -10.89 11.38 6.83
C GLY A 9 -11.48 11.05 5.46
N THR A 10 -11.16 11.85 4.45
CA THR A 10 -11.64 11.63 3.07
C THR A 10 -11.16 10.29 2.49
N PHE A 11 -9.99 9.81 2.89
CA PHE A 11 -9.43 8.55 2.40
C PHE A 11 -8.48 7.95 3.44
N GLY A 12 -9.04 7.20 4.37
CA GLY A 12 -8.32 6.53 5.46
C GLY A 12 -8.03 7.42 6.67
N VAL A 13 -7.18 6.94 7.56
CA VAL A 13 -6.76 7.60 8.79
C VAL A 13 -5.36 8.16 8.61
N ARG A 14 -5.15 9.45 8.86
CA ARG A 14 -3.87 10.14 8.72
C ARG A 14 -3.58 10.98 9.97
N ARG A 15 -2.41 10.74 10.60
CA ARG A 15 -1.97 11.43 11.84
C ARG A 15 -0.45 11.55 11.88
N THR A 16 0.09 12.27 12.87
CA THR A 16 1.52 12.25 13.22
C THR A 16 1.94 10.86 13.66
N ALA A 17 2.97 10.31 13.02
CA ALA A 17 3.44 8.96 13.27
C ALA A 17 4.18 8.88 14.61
N ASN A 18 3.97 7.79 15.34
CA ASN A 18 4.55 7.50 16.65
C ASN A 18 4.21 8.52 17.76
N ASP A 19 3.19 9.33 17.52
CA ASP A 19 2.58 10.26 18.48
C ASP A 19 1.10 9.89 18.63
N VAL A 20 0.29 10.17 17.60
CA VAL A 20 -1.12 9.77 17.55
C VAL A 20 -1.30 8.46 16.78
N LEU A 21 -0.59 8.28 15.67
CA LEU A 21 -0.59 7.03 14.89
C LEU A 21 0.53 6.13 15.43
N THR A 22 0.28 5.52 16.59
CA THR A 22 1.19 4.59 17.26
C THR A 22 1.02 3.16 16.73
N PRO A 23 1.97 2.23 17.00
CA PRO A 23 1.80 0.82 16.69
C PRO A 23 0.54 0.20 17.29
N GLU A 24 0.20 0.52 18.56
CA GLU A 24 -0.99 0.01 19.24
C GLU A 24 -2.27 0.49 18.55
N PHE A 25 -2.31 1.79 18.17
CA PHE A 25 -3.40 2.35 17.40
C PHE A 25 -3.58 1.60 16.07
N ALA A 26 -2.48 1.41 15.34
CA ALA A 26 -2.49 0.76 14.03
C ALA A 26 -2.91 -0.72 14.12
N THR A 27 -2.40 -1.45 15.12
CA THR A 27 -2.74 -2.85 15.37
C THR A 27 -4.23 -3.02 15.67
N ARG A 28 -4.78 -2.21 16.60
CA ARG A 28 -6.20 -2.28 16.95
C ARG A 28 -7.09 -1.93 15.76
N LEU A 29 -6.76 -0.87 15.03
CA LEU A 29 -7.54 -0.44 13.87
C LEU A 29 -7.53 -1.50 12.75
N ALA A 30 -6.37 -2.13 12.52
CA ALA A 30 -6.23 -3.21 11.55
C ALA A 30 -7.00 -4.47 11.94
N ALA A 31 -7.04 -4.83 13.23
CA ALA A 31 -7.86 -5.93 13.73
C ALA A 31 -9.36 -5.66 13.52
N CYS A 32 -9.82 -4.42 13.73
CA CYS A 32 -11.20 -4.05 13.43
C CYS A 32 -11.55 -4.20 11.94
N TYR A 33 -10.63 -3.80 11.06
CA TYR A 33 -10.80 -4.00 9.62
C TYR A 33 -10.78 -5.50 9.24
N GLY A 34 -9.84 -6.28 9.78
CA GLY A 34 -9.75 -7.72 9.55
C GLY A 34 -11.00 -8.48 10.00
N THR A 35 -11.66 -8.05 11.09
CA THR A 35 -12.95 -8.56 11.53
C THR A 35 -14.02 -8.46 10.44
N GLN A 36 -13.97 -7.44 9.59
CA GLN A 36 -14.94 -7.25 8.52
C GLN A 36 -14.60 -8.03 7.24
N ILE A 37 -13.29 -8.14 6.92
CA ILE A 37 -12.84 -8.76 5.64
C ILE A 37 -12.80 -10.29 5.75
N LYS A 38 -12.20 -10.86 6.80
CA LYS A 38 -12.07 -12.32 7.04
C LYS A 38 -11.54 -13.09 5.82
N GLY A 39 -10.46 -12.62 5.23
CA GLY A 39 -9.85 -13.22 4.03
C GLY A 39 -8.38 -12.87 3.89
N THR A 40 -7.87 -12.87 2.67
CA THR A 40 -6.50 -12.52 2.35
C THR A 40 -6.37 -11.03 2.09
N VAL A 41 -5.57 -10.33 2.88
CA VAL A 41 -5.38 -8.89 2.83
C VAL A 41 -3.99 -8.54 2.31
N ALA A 42 -3.92 -7.76 1.23
CA ALA A 42 -2.65 -7.23 0.75
C ALA A 42 -2.22 -6.00 1.58
N ILE A 43 -0.93 -5.87 1.85
CA ILE A 43 -0.37 -4.67 2.47
C ILE A 43 0.79 -4.11 1.64
N GLY A 44 0.76 -2.81 1.38
CA GLY A 44 1.87 -2.10 0.75
C GLY A 44 2.15 -0.78 1.45
N GLY A 45 3.35 -0.24 1.24
CA GLY A 45 3.74 1.01 1.87
C GLY A 45 4.49 1.95 0.93
N ASP A 46 4.66 3.20 1.38
CA ASP A 46 5.54 4.16 0.74
C ASP A 46 6.94 4.17 1.38
N THR A 47 7.80 5.06 0.90
CA THR A 47 9.21 5.18 1.31
C THR A 47 9.42 5.90 2.65
N ARG A 48 8.37 6.32 3.36
CA ARG A 48 8.50 7.00 4.65
C ARG A 48 9.18 6.10 5.68
N THR A 49 10.06 6.68 6.48
CA THR A 49 10.82 5.96 7.52
C THR A 49 9.94 5.28 8.55
N THR A 50 8.71 5.76 8.73
CA THR A 50 7.71 5.20 9.67
C THR A 50 6.84 4.12 9.04
N SER A 51 6.87 3.94 7.71
CA SER A 51 6.04 2.93 7.02
C SER A 51 6.37 1.50 7.42
N PRO A 52 7.64 1.07 7.59
CA PRO A 52 7.93 -0.29 8.05
C PRO A 52 7.34 -0.62 9.42
N MET A 53 7.41 0.30 10.39
CA MET A 53 6.82 0.13 11.72
C MET A 53 5.30 -0.06 11.64
N LEU A 54 4.62 0.78 10.87
CA LEU A 54 3.17 0.72 10.72
C LEU A 54 2.72 -0.52 9.93
N MET A 55 3.48 -0.93 8.91
CA MET A 55 3.19 -2.17 8.18
C MET A 55 3.22 -3.39 9.12
N GLN A 56 4.24 -3.50 9.98
CA GLN A 56 4.33 -4.58 10.95
C GLN A 56 3.18 -4.55 11.97
N ALA A 57 2.82 -3.37 12.47
CA ALA A 57 1.73 -3.20 13.42
C ALA A 57 0.36 -3.58 12.80
N VAL A 58 0.11 -3.14 11.57
CA VAL A 58 -1.11 -3.50 10.81
C VAL A 58 -1.14 -4.99 10.53
N THR A 59 -0.03 -5.58 10.10
CA THR A 59 0.08 -7.03 9.86
C THR A 59 -0.29 -7.81 11.11
N ALA A 60 0.27 -7.46 12.27
CA ALA A 60 -0.06 -8.13 13.54
C ALA A 60 -1.56 -8.06 13.87
N GLY A 61 -2.20 -6.90 13.62
CA GLY A 61 -3.64 -6.72 13.81
C GLY A 61 -4.47 -7.62 12.91
N LEU A 62 -4.14 -7.68 11.62
CA LEU A 62 -4.82 -8.53 10.63
C LEU A 62 -4.70 -10.02 10.95
N LEU A 63 -3.49 -10.48 11.25
CA LEU A 63 -3.25 -11.88 11.62
C LEU A 63 -4.08 -12.28 12.85
N SER A 64 -4.17 -11.39 13.85
CA SER A 64 -4.91 -11.65 15.09
C SER A 64 -6.42 -11.80 14.89
N SER A 65 -6.96 -11.30 13.78
CA SER A 65 -8.37 -11.44 13.38
C SER A 65 -8.60 -12.57 12.37
N GLY A 66 -7.56 -13.39 12.09
CA GLY A 66 -7.64 -14.55 11.20
C GLY A 66 -7.48 -14.24 9.71
N CYS A 67 -7.03 -13.02 9.36
CA CYS A 67 -6.71 -12.72 7.98
C CYS A 67 -5.30 -13.20 7.62
N ASP A 68 -5.13 -13.80 6.45
CA ASP A 68 -3.81 -13.93 5.85
C ASP A 68 -3.34 -12.58 5.30
N VAL A 69 -2.04 -12.34 5.38
CA VAL A 69 -1.45 -11.07 4.94
C VAL A 69 -0.44 -11.30 3.82
N VAL A 70 -0.60 -10.60 2.71
CA VAL A 70 0.38 -10.61 1.62
C VAL A 70 1.12 -9.27 1.58
N ASP A 71 2.40 -9.30 1.95
CA ASP A 71 3.28 -8.13 1.88
C ASP A 71 3.71 -7.88 0.43
N LEU A 72 3.35 -6.72 -0.10
CA LEU A 72 3.69 -6.22 -1.43
C LEU A 72 4.94 -5.33 -1.42
N GLY A 73 5.50 -5.05 -0.23
CA GLY A 73 6.62 -4.14 -0.06
C GLY A 73 6.31 -2.68 -0.37
N ILE A 74 7.30 -1.98 -0.93
CA ILE A 74 7.15 -0.58 -1.34
C ILE A 74 6.55 -0.52 -2.74
N LEU A 75 5.33 0.02 -2.83
CA LEU A 75 4.57 0.10 -4.07
C LEU A 75 3.72 1.37 -4.09
N PRO A 76 3.60 2.10 -5.22
CA PRO A 76 2.67 3.22 -5.29
C PRO A 76 1.22 2.76 -5.11
N THR A 77 0.39 3.63 -4.54
CA THR A 77 -1.03 3.31 -4.25
C THR A 77 -1.76 2.62 -5.41
N PRO A 78 -1.64 3.07 -6.69
CA PRO A 78 -2.31 2.39 -7.81
C PRO A 78 -1.83 0.94 -8.01
N GLY A 79 -0.57 0.63 -7.69
CA GLY A 79 -0.05 -0.73 -7.75
C GLY A 79 -0.65 -1.63 -6.66
N VAL A 80 -0.81 -1.11 -5.44
CA VAL A 80 -1.52 -1.83 -4.36
C VAL A 80 -2.99 -2.06 -4.74
N GLN A 81 -3.67 -1.05 -5.24
CA GLN A 81 -5.06 -1.16 -5.72
C GLN A 81 -5.22 -2.18 -6.86
N TYR A 82 -4.26 -2.21 -7.79
CA TYR A 82 -4.21 -3.22 -8.85
C TYR A 82 -4.09 -4.64 -8.29
N ALA A 83 -3.18 -4.85 -7.35
CA ALA A 83 -2.97 -6.15 -6.71
C ALA A 83 -4.22 -6.65 -6.00
N ILE A 84 -4.86 -5.79 -5.20
CA ILE A 84 -6.07 -6.12 -4.47
C ILE A 84 -7.17 -6.57 -5.44
N ARG A 85 -7.52 -5.71 -6.39
CA ARG A 85 -8.57 -6.01 -7.38
C ARG A 85 -8.36 -7.32 -8.14
N LYS A 86 -7.10 -7.75 -8.27
CA LYS A 86 -6.77 -8.93 -9.06
C LYS A 86 -6.70 -10.21 -8.25
N TYR A 87 -6.34 -10.12 -6.96
CA TYR A 87 -5.91 -11.31 -6.22
C TYR A 87 -6.41 -11.42 -4.77
N TYR A 88 -6.88 -10.32 -4.14
CA TYR A 88 -7.07 -10.30 -2.71
C TYR A 88 -8.45 -9.79 -2.30
N ASP A 89 -8.90 -10.19 -1.09
CA ASP A 89 -10.23 -9.85 -0.59
C ASP A 89 -10.31 -8.43 -0.04
N GLY A 90 -9.15 -7.79 0.20
CA GLY A 90 -9.04 -6.43 0.66
C GLY A 90 -7.59 -6.01 0.73
N GLY A 91 -7.35 -4.80 1.24
CA GLY A 91 -5.97 -4.36 1.38
C GLY A 91 -5.75 -3.11 2.19
N VAL A 92 -4.49 -2.87 2.49
CA VAL A 92 -4.04 -1.71 3.25
C VAL A 92 -2.87 -1.03 2.54
N MET A 93 -2.97 0.28 2.38
CA MET A 93 -1.87 1.12 1.92
C MET A 93 -1.38 2.03 3.04
N ILE A 94 -0.10 1.90 3.40
CA ILE A 94 0.56 2.74 4.41
C ILE A 94 1.22 3.93 3.72
N THR A 95 0.60 5.10 3.82
CA THR A 95 1.09 6.34 3.22
C THR A 95 0.36 7.57 3.76
N ALA A 96 1.06 8.69 3.86
CA ALA A 96 0.45 10.00 4.04
C ALA A 96 0.44 10.85 2.75
N SER A 97 0.70 10.25 1.59
CA SER A 97 0.71 10.96 0.29
C SER A 97 1.73 12.12 0.28
N HIS A 98 1.26 13.36 0.14
CA HIS A 98 2.07 14.58 0.08
C HIS A 98 2.21 15.33 1.42
N ASN A 99 1.78 14.74 2.52
CA ASN A 99 1.95 15.37 3.84
C ASN A 99 3.43 15.42 4.24
N PRO A 100 3.81 16.34 5.16
CA PRO A 100 5.14 16.39 5.74
C PRO A 100 5.63 15.05 6.31
N PRO A 101 6.94 14.85 6.48
CA PRO A 101 7.53 13.54 6.82
C PRO A 101 7.10 12.98 8.17
N GLU A 102 6.70 13.82 9.13
CA GLU A 102 6.20 13.41 10.44
C GLU A 102 4.82 12.75 10.39
N TYR A 103 4.07 12.90 9.29
CA TYR A 103 2.78 12.24 9.09
C TYR A 103 2.95 10.87 8.45
N ASN A 104 2.04 9.96 8.82
CA ASN A 104 1.76 8.76 8.05
C ASN A 104 0.25 8.48 8.07
N GLY A 105 -0.18 7.43 7.37
CA GLY A 105 -1.59 7.08 7.30
C GLY A 105 -1.81 5.62 6.95
N ILE A 106 -3.01 5.16 7.27
CA ILE A 106 -3.51 3.83 6.96
C ILE A 106 -4.75 4.01 6.10
N LYS A 107 -4.72 3.50 4.88
CA LYS A 107 -5.85 3.48 3.96
C LYS A 107 -6.32 2.06 3.82
N PHE A 108 -7.58 1.81 4.14
CA PHE A 108 -8.22 0.53 3.93
C PHE A 108 -8.92 0.50 2.57
N LEU A 109 -8.78 -0.61 1.88
CA LEU A 109 -9.25 -0.80 0.50
C LEU A 109 -10.10 -2.06 0.43
N ASP A 110 -11.22 -1.97 -0.26
CA ASP A 110 -12.10 -3.10 -0.53
C ASP A 110 -11.52 -3.99 -1.64
N SER A 111 -12.12 -5.13 -1.89
CA SER A 111 -11.72 -6.12 -2.89
C SER A 111 -11.66 -5.59 -4.33
N ASP A 112 -12.36 -4.50 -4.63
CA ASP A 112 -12.28 -3.81 -5.91
C ASP A 112 -11.08 -2.85 -6.03
N GLY A 113 -10.27 -2.72 -4.97
CA GLY A 113 -9.12 -1.83 -4.88
C GLY A 113 -9.49 -0.37 -4.62
N ILE A 114 -10.75 -0.07 -4.31
CA ILE A 114 -11.23 1.28 -3.93
C ILE A 114 -11.23 1.42 -2.40
N GLY A 115 -11.24 2.63 -1.88
CA GLY A 115 -11.41 2.86 -0.44
C GLY A 115 -12.71 2.25 0.07
N ILE A 116 -12.67 1.64 1.25
CA ILE A 116 -13.85 1.05 1.88
C ILE A 116 -14.99 2.08 1.99
N ALA A 117 -16.21 1.59 1.93
CA ALA A 117 -17.42 2.42 1.99
C ALA A 117 -17.65 3.04 3.38
N ASP A 118 -18.42 4.10 3.44
CA ASP A 118 -18.69 4.87 4.66
C ASP A 118 -19.33 4.04 5.79
N ASP A 119 -20.16 3.06 5.46
CA ASP A 119 -20.77 2.15 6.41
C ASP A 119 -19.75 1.21 7.04
N MET A 120 -18.80 0.71 6.26
CA MET A 120 -17.68 -0.08 6.78
C MET A 120 -16.74 0.76 7.66
N GLU A 121 -16.45 2.01 7.28
CA GLU A 121 -15.65 2.91 8.12
C GLU A 121 -16.34 3.16 9.48
N LEU A 122 -17.64 3.37 9.50
CA LEU A 122 -18.42 3.52 10.73
C LEU A 122 -18.43 2.27 11.59
N GLU A 123 -18.50 1.09 10.99
CA GLU A 123 -18.45 -0.19 11.71
C GLU A 123 -17.06 -0.44 12.32
N ILE A 124 -15.98 -0.13 11.57
CA ILE A 124 -14.61 -0.19 12.10
C ILE A 124 -14.45 0.76 13.28
N GLU A 125 -14.99 1.99 13.20
CA GLU A 125 -14.95 2.93 14.32
C GLU A 125 -15.77 2.45 15.54
N ARG A 126 -16.90 1.80 15.30
CA ARG A 126 -17.71 1.19 16.38
C ARG A 126 -16.90 0.10 17.10
N LEU A 127 -16.28 -0.81 16.36
CA LEU A 127 -15.41 -1.85 16.94
C LEU A 127 -14.20 -1.23 17.66
N TYR A 128 -13.64 -0.17 17.11
CA TYR A 128 -12.47 0.48 17.70
C TYR A 128 -12.77 1.15 19.05
N PHE A 129 -13.92 1.83 19.19
CA PHE A 129 -14.22 2.66 20.36
C PHE A 129 -15.16 2.02 21.37
N ASP A 130 -16.17 1.34 20.89
CA ASP A 130 -17.34 0.94 21.68
C ASP A 130 -17.42 -0.57 21.89
N ASP A 131 -16.61 -1.34 21.20
CA ASP A 131 -16.59 -2.81 21.24
C ASP A 131 -15.14 -3.34 21.12
N GLU A 132 -14.97 -4.60 20.77
CA GLU A 132 -13.66 -5.21 20.51
C GLU A 132 -13.64 -5.89 19.13
N PRO A 133 -12.49 -5.84 18.41
CA PRO A 133 -12.32 -6.63 17.20
C PRO A 133 -12.30 -8.13 17.53
N ASP A 134 -12.76 -8.94 16.59
CA ASP A 134 -12.65 -10.40 16.71
C ASP A 134 -11.16 -10.79 16.88
N ARG A 135 -10.93 -11.72 17.81
CA ARG A 135 -9.65 -12.41 17.94
C ARG A 135 -9.90 -13.89 17.79
N VAL A 136 -9.20 -14.48 16.83
CA VAL A 136 -9.33 -15.90 16.56
C VAL A 136 -8.56 -16.75 17.56
N GLU A 137 -8.88 -18.05 17.65
CA GLU A 137 -8.10 -19.01 18.41
C GLU A 137 -6.68 -19.13 17.85
N PHE A 138 -5.72 -19.57 18.67
CA PHE A 138 -4.31 -19.64 18.26
C PHE A 138 -4.07 -20.49 17.00
N SER A 139 -4.92 -21.46 16.73
CA SER A 139 -4.86 -22.32 15.54
C SER A 139 -5.42 -21.69 14.27
N GLU A 140 -6.05 -20.51 14.37
CA GLU A 140 -6.71 -19.81 13.28
C GLU A 140 -6.02 -18.45 12.98
N ILE A 141 -4.90 -18.17 13.66
CA ILE A 141 -4.09 -16.99 13.36
C ILE A 141 -3.60 -17.08 11.92
N GLY A 142 -3.77 -15.99 11.16
CA GLY A 142 -3.38 -15.93 9.75
C GLY A 142 -1.88 -16.05 9.52
N GLU A 143 -1.49 -16.27 8.28
CA GLU A 143 -0.09 -16.41 7.85
C GLU A 143 0.37 -15.20 7.04
N ILE A 144 1.71 -15.00 6.94
CA ILE A 144 2.31 -13.94 6.15
C ILE A 144 2.90 -14.54 4.87
N TYR A 145 2.55 -13.94 3.74
CA TYR A 145 3.09 -14.24 2.42
C TYR A 145 3.74 -13.02 1.81
N HIS A 146 4.55 -13.20 0.78
CA HIS A 146 5.17 -12.12 0.01
C HIS A 146 4.86 -12.26 -1.47
N ASN A 147 4.63 -11.14 -2.16
CA ASN A 147 4.45 -11.12 -3.60
C ASN A 147 5.43 -10.14 -4.27
N ASP A 148 6.64 -10.60 -4.52
CA ASP A 148 7.72 -9.81 -5.13
C ASP A 148 7.49 -9.55 -6.64
N LYS A 149 6.55 -10.27 -7.28
CA LYS A 149 6.27 -10.16 -8.71
C LYS A 149 5.27 -9.06 -9.05
N ILE A 150 4.54 -8.57 -8.06
CA ILE A 150 3.43 -7.65 -8.28
C ILE A 150 3.88 -6.34 -8.93
N ILE A 151 5.10 -5.86 -8.68
CA ILE A 151 5.65 -4.67 -9.32
C ILE A 151 5.76 -4.86 -10.82
N ASP A 152 6.30 -6.00 -11.25
CA ASP A 152 6.44 -6.32 -12.69
C ASP A 152 5.08 -6.44 -13.36
N GLU A 153 4.15 -7.14 -12.72
CA GLU A 153 2.79 -7.31 -13.24
C GLU A 153 2.05 -5.96 -13.36
N TYR A 154 2.20 -5.08 -12.37
CA TYR A 154 1.61 -3.74 -12.41
C TYR A 154 2.20 -2.89 -13.54
N ILE A 155 3.52 -2.95 -13.76
CA ILE A 155 4.19 -2.24 -14.85
C ILE A 155 3.72 -2.78 -16.20
N ASP A 156 3.71 -4.10 -16.38
CA ASP A 156 3.29 -4.73 -17.62
C ASP A 156 1.81 -4.39 -17.94
N GLU A 157 0.93 -4.41 -16.93
CA GLU A 157 -0.47 -4.01 -17.09
C GLU A 157 -0.60 -2.54 -17.49
N ALA A 158 0.13 -1.63 -16.84
CA ALA A 158 0.06 -0.21 -17.17
C ALA A 158 0.59 0.07 -18.59
N VAL A 159 1.68 -0.57 -18.99
CA VAL A 159 2.23 -0.48 -20.35
C VAL A 159 1.26 -1.02 -21.39
N SER A 160 0.51 -2.08 -21.07
CA SER A 160 -0.50 -2.66 -21.98
C SER A 160 -1.65 -1.71 -22.35
N LYS A 161 -1.87 -0.65 -21.56
CA LYS A 161 -2.96 0.32 -21.76
C LYS A 161 -2.59 1.49 -22.66
N VAL A 162 -1.34 1.58 -23.12
CA VAL A 162 -0.85 2.69 -23.92
C VAL A 162 -0.33 2.20 -25.28
N ASP A 163 -0.39 3.07 -26.29
CA ASP A 163 0.28 2.81 -27.57
C ASP A 163 1.76 3.15 -27.45
N VAL A 164 2.54 2.13 -27.12
CA VAL A 164 4.00 2.24 -26.92
C VAL A 164 4.70 2.74 -28.20
N GLN A 165 4.19 2.34 -29.39
CA GLN A 165 4.80 2.74 -30.66
C GLN A 165 4.56 4.23 -30.93
N ALA A 166 3.34 4.72 -30.72
CA ALA A 166 3.02 6.13 -30.86
C ALA A 166 3.85 7.00 -29.90
N ILE A 167 4.08 6.54 -28.64
CA ILE A 167 4.94 7.23 -27.68
C ILE A 167 6.37 7.28 -28.20
N LYS A 168 6.94 6.20 -28.70
CA LYS A 168 8.29 6.15 -29.27
C LYS A 168 8.44 7.06 -30.48
N ASP A 169 7.45 7.08 -31.35
CA ASP A 169 7.47 7.88 -32.59
C ASP A 169 7.32 9.39 -32.32
N SER A 170 6.73 9.75 -31.18
CA SER A 170 6.57 11.15 -30.78
C SER A 170 7.89 11.86 -30.43
N ASN A 171 8.97 11.09 -30.23
CA ASN A 171 10.32 11.58 -29.92
C ASN A 171 10.37 12.57 -28.72
N LEU A 172 9.49 12.36 -27.73
CA LEU A 172 9.41 13.20 -26.54
C LEU A 172 10.65 13.04 -25.67
N LYS A 173 11.09 14.15 -25.10
CA LYS A 173 12.09 14.15 -24.02
C LYS A 173 11.35 14.33 -22.68
N VAL A 174 11.49 13.38 -21.80
CA VAL A 174 10.82 13.37 -20.50
C VAL A 174 11.87 13.40 -19.40
N VAL A 175 11.64 14.23 -18.41
CA VAL A 175 12.40 14.24 -17.15
C VAL A 175 11.46 13.79 -16.06
N VAL A 176 11.84 12.74 -15.31
CA VAL A 176 11.04 12.19 -14.22
C VAL A 176 11.76 12.41 -12.90
N ASP A 177 11.09 13.12 -12.00
CA ASP A 177 11.49 13.25 -10.60
C ASP A 177 10.47 12.53 -9.74
N CYS A 178 10.89 11.42 -9.13
CA CYS A 178 10.04 10.61 -8.26
C CYS A 178 9.91 11.17 -6.83
N GLY A 179 10.57 12.28 -6.51
CA GLY A 179 10.53 12.94 -5.20
C GLY A 179 10.86 11.99 -4.04
N SER A 180 11.75 11.03 -4.23
CA SER A 180 12.07 9.95 -3.27
C SER A 180 10.85 9.11 -2.83
N GLY A 181 9.74 9.18 -3.54
CA GLY A 181 8.52 8.43 -3.25
C GLY A 181 8.52 7.00 -3.82
N ALA A 182 7.45 6.25 -3.58
CA ALA A 182 7.29 4.87 -4.06
C ALA A 182 7.36 4.75 -5.59
N GLY A 183 7.14 5.85 -6.33
CA GLY A 183 7.34 5.91 -7.77
C GLY A 183 8.77 5.58 -8.23
N CYS A 184 9.79 5.72 -7.37
CA CYS A 184 11.17 5.33 -7.66
C CYS A 184 11.31 3.84 -8.04
N TYR A 185 10.39 3.01 -7.58
CA TYR A 185 10.39 1.57 -7.84
C TYR A 185 9.66 1.17 -9.13
N THR A 186 8.89 2.08 -9.74
CA THR A 186 8.09 1.80 -10.94
C THR A 186 8.43 2.71 -12.12
N ALA A 187 8.63 4.01 -11.90
CA ALA A 187 8.83 4.99 -12.97
C ALA A 187 10.00 4.66 -13.91
N PRO A 188 11.20 4.25 -13.44
CA PRO A 188 12.31 3.91 -14.33
C PRO A 188 12.00 2.77 -15.31
N TYR A 189 11.09 1.88 -14.94
CA TYR A 189 10.70 0.76 -15.79
C TYR A 189 9.68 1.16 -16.84
N PHE A 190 8.76 2.08 -16.54
CA PHE A 190 7.87 2.66 -17.54
C PHE A 190 8.65 3.39 -18.64
N GLU A 191 9.74 4.10 -18.28
CA GLU A 191 10.62 4.75 -19.25
C GLU A 191 11.31 3.75 -20.17
N THR A 192 11.78 2.64 -19.64
CA THR A 192 12.48 1.60 -20.43
C THR A 192 11.56 0.98 -21.49
N TYR A 193 10.27 0.86 -21.22
CA TYR A 193 9.30 0.30 -22.15
C TYR A 193 8.79 1.30 -23.17
N SER A 194 8.62 2.57 -22.79
CA SER A 194 7.94 3.57 -23.59
C SER A 194 8.86 4.61 -24.24
N LEU A 195 10.06 4.83 -23.70
CA LEU A 195 11.02 5.82 -24.18
C LEU A 195 12.35 5.15 -24.50
N ARG A 196 12.97 5.50 -25.63
CA ARG A 196 14.38 5.14 -25.89
C ARG A 196 15.27 5.95 -24.95
N LEU A 197 15.75 5.33 -23.89
CA LEU A 197 16.91 5.84 -23.19
C LEU A 197 18.15 5.47 -24.01
N ASP A 198 18.71 6.43 -24.74
CA ASP A 198 19.95 6.26 -25.52
C ASP A 198 21.21 6.12 -24.65
N ASN A 199 21.08 5.89 -23.36
CA ASN A 199 22.18 5.88 -22.40
C ASN A 199 22.63 4.47 -21.98
N GLY A 200 22.69 3.49 -22.88
CA GLY A 200 23.54 2.30 -22.71
C GLY A 200 23.36 1.42 -21.46
N THR A 201 22.58 1.84 -20.52
CA THR A 201 22.25 1.09 -19.29
C THR A 201 20.92 0.39 -19.49
N LYS A 202 20.96 -0.84 -19.95
CA LYS A 202 19.84 -1.77 -19.78
C LYS A 202 19.64 -1.93 -18.27
N GLY A 203 18.65 -1.27 -17.70
CA GLY A 203 18.21 -1.53 -16.34
C GLY A 203 17.85 -3.01 -16.23
N ASN A 204 18.72 -3.80 -15.60
CA ASN A 204 18.53 -5.23 -15.48
C ASN A 204 17.52 -5.41 -14.34
N ARG A 205 16.42 -6.13 -14.58
CA ARG A 205 15.42 -6.47 -13.53
C ARG A 205 16.05 -7.09 -12.27
N ARG A 206 17.30 -7.58 -12.37
CA ARG A 206 18.05 -8.17 -11.26
C ARG A 206 18.74 -7.15 -10.34
N ASP A 207 18.81 -5.86 -10.71
CA ASP A 207 19.54 -4.84 -9.95
C ASP A 207 18.69 -4.20 -8.82
N ARG A 208 17.48 -4.69 -8.57
CA ARG A 208 16.63 -4.23 -7.46
C ARG A 208 17.22 -4.53 -6.08
N GLU A 209 18.06 -5.56 -5.97
CA GLU A 209 18.67 -5.98 -4.70
C GLU A 209 19.80 -5.03 -4.22
N THR A 210 20.31 -4.15 -5.09
CA THR A 210 21.47 -3.32 -4.81
C THR A 210 21.23 -1.83 -4.68
N THR A 211 19.98 -1.37 -4.75
CA THR A 211 19.68 0.03 -4.41
C THR A 211 19.79 0.20 -2.91
N ASP A 212 21.01 0.48 -2.49
CA ASP A 212 21.43 0.66 -1.10
C ASP A 212 20.51 1.69 -0.43
N ARG A 213 19.81 1.27 0.64
CA ARG A 213 18.94 2.11 1.47
C ARG A 213 19.68 3.29 2.14
N LYS A 214 20.99 3.44 1.87
CA LYS A 214 21.86 4.46 2.47
C LYS A 214 21.93 5.79 1.72
N SER A 215 21.31 5.93 0.56
CA SER A 215 21.34 7.17 -0.22
C SER A 215 20.08 8.03 -0.13
N VAL A 216 19.18 7.74 0.80
CA VAL A 216 17.98 8.54 1.07
C VAL A 216 18.13 9.17 2.46
N VAL A 217 18.93 10.24 2.54
CA VAL A 217 18.95 11.20 3.64
C VAL A 217 18.51 12.54 3.12
#